data_f7c6e035227bf068c61d3102cd6275b1
#
_entry.id   f7c6e035227bf068c61d3102cd6275b1
#
_cell.length_a   1.000
_cell.length_b   1.000
_cell.length_c   1.000
_cell.angle_alpha   90.00
_cell.angle_beta   90.00
_cell.angle_gamma   90.00
#
_symmetry.space_group_name_H-M   'P 1'
#
loop_
_entity.id
_entity.type
_entity.pdbx_description
1 polymer ?
#
loop_
_entity_poly.entity_id
_entity_poly.type
_entity_poly.pdbx_seq_one_letter_code
_entity_poly.pdbx_strand_id
1 'polypeptide(L)'
;MAVTLKVNGASRTVPADPDTPLLYVLRNDLQLNGAKFGCGMSQCGACTVLVDGKATRSCVTPIGTLGNAEITTIEALGTTEKPHPLQKAFIDEQAAQCGYCINGMIMKAKELLDQKPRPSDADVREALAGHLCRCGTHNRIVAAVVRAGKEIGRVGQ
;
A
#
# COMPACT_ATOMS: atom_id res chain seq x y z
N MET A 1 -18.44 -0.31 -21.36
CA MET A 1 -17.81 1.02 -21.20
C MET A 1 -16.33 0.82 -20.95
N ALA A 2 -15.47 1.80 -21.20
CA ALA A 2 -14.03 1.69 -20.92
C ALA A 2 -13.63 2.87 -20.04
N VAL A 3 -12.86 2.60 -19.00
CA VAL A 3 -12.33 3.62 -18.07
C VAL A 3 -10.82 3.66 -18.18
N THR A 4 -10.24 4.87 -18.29
CA THR A 4 -8.80 5.06 -18.31
C THR A 4 -8.33 5.51 -16.94
N LEU A 5 -7.35 4.79 -16.38
CA LEU A 5 -6.75 5.05 -15.08
C LEU A 5 -5.25 5.32 -15.23
N LYS A 6 -4.69 6.15 -14.38
CA LYS A 6 -3.23 6.29 -14.24
C LYS A 6 -2.74 5.37 -13.14
N VAL A 7 -2.03 4.32 -13.50
CA VAL A 7 -1.56 3.31 -12.54
C VAL A 7 -0.05 3.13 -12.70
N ASN A 8 0.69 3.39 -11.63
CA ASN A 8 2.15 3.23 -11.58
C ASN A 8 2.86 4.02 -12.70
N GLY A 9 2.44 5.25 -12.91
CA GLY A 9 3.01 6.16 -13.92
C GLY A 9 2.58 5.89 -15.37
N ALA A 10 1.67 4.93 -15.61
CA ALA A 10 1.19 4.60 -16.94
C ALA A 10 -0.34 4.72 -17.06
N SER A 11 -0.81 5.24 -18.20
CA SER A 11 -2.24 5.22 -18.53
C SER A 11 -2.67 3.81 -18.93
N ARG A 12 -3.73 3.31 -18.31
CA ARG A 12 -4.30 1.98 -18.52
C ARG A 12 -5.79 2.09 -18.80
N THR A 13 -6.22 1.64 -19.97
CA THR A 13 -7.65 1.59 -20.31
C THR A 13 -8.17 0.18 -20.06
N VAL A 14 -9.23 0.07 -19.27
CA VAL A 14 -9.83 -1.21 -18.86
C VAL A 14 -11.30 -1.25 -19.28
N PRO A 15 -11.81 -2.40 -19.76
CA PRO A 15 -13.21 -2.58 -20.15
C PRO A 15 -14.08 -2.90 -18.93
N ALA A 16 -14.09 -1.99 -17.94
CA ALA A 16 -14.82 -2.19 -16.70
C ALA A 16 -15.88 -1.10 -16.49
N ASP A 17 -16.91 -1.44 -15.74
CA ASP A 17 -17.95 -0.49 -15.33
C ASP A 17 -17.34 0.55 -14.35
N PRO A 18 -17.70 1.84 -14.45
CA PRO A 18 -17.24 2.89 -13.53
C PRO A 18 -17.49 2.59 -12.04
N ASP A 19 -18.53 1.82 -11.73
CA ASP A 19 -18.85 1.42 -10.35
C ASP A 19 -18.00 0.23 -9.84
N THR A 20 -17.18 -0.37 -10.73
CA THR A 20 -16.30 -1.48 -10.35
C THR A 20 -15.28 -1.02 -9.29
N PRO A 21 -15.14 -1.72 -8.15
CA PRO A 21 -14.10 -1.41 -7.18
C PRO A 21 -12.69 -1.54 -7.76
N LEU A 22 -11.84 -0.57 -7.48
CA LEU A 22 -10.46 -0.50 -7.97
C LEU A 22 -9.68 -1.80 -7.73
N LEU A 23 -9.90 -2.45 -6.58
CA LEU A 23 -9.21 -3.71 -6.24
C LEU A 23 -9.38 -4.78 -7.33
N TYR A 24 -10.59 -4.93 -7.86
CA TYR A 24 -10.85 -5.95 -8.89
C TYR A 24 -10.15 -5.60 -10.20
N VAL A 25 -10.18 -4.34 -10.59
CA VAL A 25 -9.48 -3.88 -11.80
C VAL A 25 -7.98 -4.09 -11.68
N LEU A 26 -7.37 -3.72 -10.54
CA LEU A 26 -5.94 -3.94 -10.31
C LEU A 26 -5.57 -5.41 -10.44
N ARG A 27 -6.36 -6.31 -9.85
CA ARG A 27 -6.04 -7.73 -9.80
C ARG A 27 -6.41 -8.49 -11.07
N ASN A 28 -7.58 -8.23 -11.63
CA ASN A 28 -8.12 -9.02 -12.75
C ASN A 28 -7.69 -8.48 -14.10
N ASP A 29 -7.85 -7.17 -14.33
CA ASP A 29 -7.55 -6.55 -15.62
C ASP A 29 -6.06 -6.21 -15.77
N LEU A 30 -5.44 -5.67 -14.70
CA LEU A 30 -4.06 -5.20 -14.73
C LEU A 30 -3.04 -6.21 -14.18
N GLN A 31 -3.48 -7.34 -13.62
CA GLN A 31 -2.65 -8.40 -13.05
C GLN A 31 -1.71 -7.91 -11.93
N LEU A 32 -2.08 -6.81 -11.24
CA LEU A 32 -1.35 -6.27 -10.09
C LEU A 32 -1.89 -6.91 -8.80
N ASN A 33 -1.25 -7.98 -8.38
CA ASN A 33 -1.73 -8.85 -7.31
C ASN A 33 -1.25 -8.46 -5.90
N GLY A 34 -0.50 -7.39 -5.73
CA GLY A 34 -0.02 -6.91 -4.44
C GLY A 34 -1.16 -6.55 -3.49
N ALA A 35 -2.10 -5.73 -3.91
CA ALA A 35 -3.31 -5.45 -3.13
C ALA A 35 -4.19 -6.70 -3.00
N LYS A 36 -4.68 -6.97 -1.77
CA LYS A 36 -5.39 -8.21 -1.43
C LYS A 36 -6.84 -7.94 -1.04
N PHE A 37 -7.72 -8.87 -1.40
CA PHE A 37 -9.10 -8.88 -0.91
C PHE A 37 -9.12 -9.52 0.49
N GLY A 38 -9.58 -8.78 1.49
CA GLY A 38 -9.80 -9.28 2.85
C GLY A 38 -11.26 -9.14 3.26
N CYS A 39 -11.64 -8.02 3.87
CA CYS A 39 -13.01 -7.80 4.36
C CYS A 39 -14.00 -7.33 3.28
N GLY A 40 -13.54 -6.67 2.22
CA GLY A 40 -14.39 -6.06 1.20
C GLY A 40 -15.19 -4.82 1.64
N MET A 41 -14.96 -4.33 2.85
CA MET A 41 -15.74 -3.26 3.49
C MET A 41 -14.86 -2.22 4.20
N SER A 42 -13.67 -1.96 3.69
CA SER A 42 -12.75 -0.90 4.15
C SER A 42 -12.17 -1.06 5.57
N GLN A 43 -12.30 -2.23 6.22
CA GLN A 43 -11.92 -2.40 7.63
C GLN A 43 -10.51 -2.98 7.83
N CYS A 44 -10.09 -3.97 7.02
CA CYS A 44 -8.87 -4.73 7.31
C CYS A 44 -7.57 -4.13 6.76
N GLY A 45 -7.64 -3.29 5.75
CA GLY A 45 -6.47 -2.64 5.15
C GLY A 45 -5.67 -3.45 4.13
N ALA A 46 -5.98 -4.73 3.90
CA ALA A 46 -5.23 -5.59 2.97
C ALA A 46 -5.22 -5.07 1.52
N CYS A 47 -6.23 -4.31 1.12
CA CYS A 47 -6.40 -3.73 -0.21
C CYS A 47 -5.80 -2.33 -0.38
N THR A 48 -5.08 -1.80 0.59
CA THR A 48 -4.59 -0.42 0.54
C THR A 48 -3.63 -0.19 -0.63
N VAL A 49 -3.90 0.87 -1.37
CA VAL A 49 -3.04 1.47 -2.40
C VAL A 49 -2.91 2.96 -2.12
N LEU A 50 -2.03 3.68 -2.82
CA LEU A 50 -2.01 5.15 -2.75
C LEU A 50 -2.78 5.71 -3.94
N VAL A 51 -3.62 6.71 -3.68
CA VAL A 51 -4.28 7.55 -4.68
C VAL A 51 -3.84 8.98 -4.41
N ASP A 52 -3.11 9.57 -5.32
CA ASP A 52 -2.43 10.86 -5.15
C ASP A 52 -1.63 10.93 -3.83
N GLY A 53 -0.90 9.86 -3.52
CA GLY A 53 -0.10 9.74 -2.30
C GLY A 53 -0.87 9.44 -1.02
N LYS A 54 -2.19 9.31 -1.06
CA LYS A 54 -3.04 9.02 0.11
C LYS A 54 -3.46 7.55 0.15
N ALA A 55 -3.28 6.92 1.30
CA ALA A 55 -3.68 5.54 1.54
C ALA A 55 -5.20 5.36 1.39
N THR A 56 -5.59 4.58 0.40
CA THR A 56 -6.98 4.39 -0.02
C THR A 56 -7.34 2.91 -0.03
N ARG A 57 -8.55 2.58 0.42
CA ARG A 57 -9.10 1.22 0.42
C ARG A 57 -9.68 0.87 -0.94
N SER A 58 -8.92 0.19 -1.77
CA SER A 58 -9.33 -0.11 -3.16
C SER A 58 -10.54 -1.03 -3.27
N CYS A 59 -10.88 -1.79 -2.23
CA CYS A 59 -12.04 -2.70 -2.25
C CYS A 59 -13.41 -1.99 -2.25
N VAL A 60 -13.46 -0.72 -1.88
CA VAL A 60 -14.70 0.09 -1.81
C VAL A 60 -14.62 1.39 -2.63
N THR A 61 -13.56 1.55 -3.42
CA THR A 61 -13.35 2.75 -4.24
C THR A 61 -13.74 2.45 -5.68
N PRO A 62 -14.86 3.00 -6.20
CA PRO A 62 -15.26 2.84 -7.59
C PRO A 62 -14.25 3.53 -8.53
N ILE A 63 -13.90 2.88 -9.64
CA ILE A 63 -12.91 3.43 -10.57
C ILE A 63 -13.37 4.73 -11.24
N GLY A 64 -14.67 4.90 -11.44
CA GLY A 64 -15.25 6.12 -12.02
C GLY A 64 -15.05 7.37 -11.17
N THR A 65 -14.77 7.21 -9.86
CA THR A 65 -14.53 8.35 -8.96
C THR A 65 -13.09 8.87 -8.98
N LEU A 66 -12.18 8.14 -9.63
CA LEU A 66 -10.74 8.41 -9.56
C LEU A 66 -10.28 9.47 -10.58
N GLY A 67 -11.01 9.66 -11.68
CA GLY A 67 -10.66 10.65 -12.69
C GLY A 67 -9.21 10.51 -13.17
N ASN A 68 -8.43 11.57 -13.03
CA ASN A 68 -7.02 11.63 -13.42
C ASN A 68 -6.04 11.33 -12.26
N ALA A 69 -6.53 10.86 -11.12
CA ALA A 69 -5.69 10.58 -9.96
C ALA A 69 -4.61 9.52 -10.27
N GLU A 70 -3.42 9.72 -9.70
CA GLU A 70 -2.31 8.76 -9.83
C GLU A 70 -2.47 7.65 -8.78
N ILE A 71 -2.62 6.42 -9.25
CA ILE A 71 -2.74 5.23 -8.42
C ILE A 71 -1.37 4.57 -8.33
N THR A 72 -0.84 4.44 -7.12
CA THR A 72 0.42 3.75 -6.86
C THR A 72 0.16 2.47 -6.08
N THR A 73 0.58 1.35 -6.62
CA THR A 73 0.52 0.05 -5.97
C THR A 73 1.90 -0.36 -5.44
N ILE A 74 1.96 -1.42 -4.63
CA ILE A 74 3.22 -1.88 -4.04
C ILE A 74 4.24 -2.30 -5.11
N GLU A 75 3.78 -2.75 -6.27
CA GLU A 75 4.61 -3.12 -7.40
C GLU A 75 5.46 -1.97 -7.94
N ALA A 76 5.05 -0.71 -7.68
CA ALA A 76 5.80 0.46 -8.09
C ALA A 76 6.80 0.97 -7.04
N LEU A 77 6.82 0.42 -5.83
CA LEU A 77 7.73 0.90 -4.77
C LEU A 77 9.17 0.45 -5.00
N GLY A 78 9.38 -0.78 -5.42
CA GLY A 78 10.72 -1.32 -5.64
C GLY A 78 10.67 -2.72 -6.26
N THR A 79 11.83 -3.23 -6.64
CA THR A 79 12.01 -4.56 -7.23
C THR A 79 12.72 -5.49 -6.25
N THR A 80 12.82 -6.76 -6.59
CA THR A 80 13.60 -7.75 -5.82
C THR A 80 15.07 -7.35 -5.70
N GLU A 81 15.64 -6.81 -6.79
CA GLU A 81 17.05 -6.40 -6.85
C GLU A 81 17.29 -5.05 -6.18
N LYS A 82 16.27 -4.19 -6.18
CA LYS A 82 16.31 -2.85 -5.58
C LYS A 82 15.04 -2.56 -4.79
N PRO A 83 14.88 -3.19 -3.63
CA PRO A 83 13.70 -2.99 -2.80
C PRO A 83 13.65 -1.57 -2.23
N HIS A 84 12.45 -1.03 -2.09
CA HIS A 84 12.26 0.21 -1.35
C HIS A 84 12.71 0.03 0.12
N PRO A 85 13.25 1.07 0.80
CA PRO A 85 13.69 0.95 2.21
C PRO A 85 12.64 0.33 3.15
N LEU A 86 11.35 0.61 2.95
CA LEU A 86 10.27 -0.06 3.68
C LEU A 86 10.25 -1.57 3.44
N GLN A 87 10.31 -2.00 2.18
CA GLN A 87 10.32 -3.42 1.83
C GLN A 87 11.53 -4.13 2.45
N LYS A 88 12.71 -3.50 2.33
CA LYS A 88 13.93 -4.01 2.94
C LYS A 88 13.81 -4.12 4.47
N ALA A 89 13.31 -3.09 5.14
CA ALA A 89 13.14 -3.10 6.58
C ALA A 89 12.16 -4.20 7.05
N PHE A 90 11.09 -4.45 6.29
CA PHE A 90 10.16 -5.56 6.58
C PHE A 90 10.83 -6.94 6.46
N ILE A 91 11.77 -7.10 5.51
CA ILE A 91 12.58 -8.33 5.39
C ILE A 91 13.54 -8.45 6.58
N ASP A 92 14.30 -7.40 6.87
CA ASP A 92 15.33 -7.39 7.91
C ASP A 92 14.74 -7.62 9.31
N GLU A 93 13.57 -7.05 9.60
CA GLU A 93 12.85 -7.23 10.87
C GLU A 93 11.99 -8.51 10.89
N GLN A 94 11.96 -9.28 9.81
CA GLN A 94 11.09 -10.45 9.67
C GLN A 94 9.63 -10.12 10.03
N ALA A 95 9.14 -9.01 9.54
CA ALA A 95 7.84 -8.45 9.89
C ALA A 95 6.66 -9.20 9.27
N ALA A 96 6.90 -10.09 8.32
CA ALA A 96 5.89 -10.91 7.67
C ALA A 96 5.90 -12.35 8.20
N GLN A 97 4.71 -12.97 8.29
CA GLN A 97 4.55 -14.41 8.43
C GLN A 97 3.84 -14.96 7.19
N CYS A 98 2.52 -14.91 7.08
CA CYS A 98 1.83 -15.33 5.86
C CYS A 98 1.96 -14.32 4.70
N GLY A 99 2.26 -13.06 4.99
CA GLY A 99 2.46 -11.99 4.01
C GLY A 99 1.18 -11.32 3.50
N TYR A 100 -0.01 -11.81 3.84
CA TYR A 100 -1.27 -11.33 3.25
C TYR A 100 -1.59 -9.86 3.56
N CYS A 101 -1.31 -9.39 4.77
CA CYS A 101 -1.54 -8.01 5.20
C CYS A 101 -0.41 -7.04 4.81
N ILE A 102 0.74 -7.55 4.40
CA ILE A 102 1.98 -6.76 4.30
C ILE A 102 1.88 -5.67 3.23
N ASN A 103 1.23 -5.94 2.09
CA ASN A 103 0.96 -4.90 1.10
C ASN A 103 0.29 -3.66 1.75
N GLY A 104 -0.82 -3.87 2.44
CA GLY A 104 -1.56 -2.77 3.07
C GLY A 104 -0.75 -2.04 4.14
N MET A 105 0.02 -2.78 4.95
CA MET A 105 0.89 -2.22 5.98
C MET A 105 1.98 -1.33 5.36
N ILE A 106 2.66 -1.80 4.31
CA ILE A 106 3.71 -1.05 3.60
C ILE A 106 3.13 0.20 2.93
N MET A 107 2.00 0.08 2.24
CA MET A 107 1.40 1.23 1.53
C MET A 107 0.94 2.32 2.51
N LYS A 108 0.36 1.96 3.66
CA LYS A 108 0.03 2.94 4.70
C LYS A 108 1.26 3.53 5.38
N ALA A 109 2.28 2.71 5.62
CA ALA A 109 3.55 3.19 6.16
C ALA A 109 4.27 4.14 5.20
N LYS A 110 4.16 3.91 3.89
CA LYS A 110 4.71 4.83 2.87
C LYS A 110 4.07 6.22 2.98
N GLU A 111 2.75 6.30 3.06
CA GLU A 111 2.05 7.58 3.30
C GLU A 111 2.53 8.26 4.59
N LEU A 112 2.66 7.50 5.69
CA LEU A 112 3.15 8.04 6.94
C LEU A 112 4.57 8.61 6.81
N LEU A 113 5.49 7.88 6.18
CA LEU A 113 6.88 8.32 6.02
C LEU A 113 7.04 9.51 5.08
N ASP A 114 6.16 9.67 4.10
CA ASP A 114 6.12 10.85 3.23
C ASP A 114 5.69 12.11 3.99
N GLN A 115 4.80 11.96 4.97
CA GLN A 115 4.33 13.06 5.82
C GLN A 115 5.24 13.30 7.03
N LYS A 116 5.77 12.22 7.61
CA LYS A 116 6.61 12.22 8.82
C LYS A 116 7.77 11.24 8.64
N PRO A 117 8.91 11.71 8.11
CA PRO A 117 10.06 10.84 7.78
C PRO A 117 10.67 10.11 8.97
N ARG A 118 10.48 10.60 10.19
CA ARG A 118 11.00 9.98 11.43
C ARG A 118 9.87 9.78 12.44
N PRO A 119 8.98 8.80 12.20
CA PRO A 119 7.88 8.53 13.12
C PRO A 119 8.40 7.84 14.39
N SER A 120 7.72 8.11 15.52
CA SER A 120 7.86 7.31 16.73
C SER A 120 7.06 6.00 16.62
N ASP A 121 7.29 5.06 17.54
CA ASP A 121 6.48 3.85 17.66
C ASP A 121 4.98 4.17 17.80
N ALA A 122 4.65 5.22 18.57
CA ALA A 122 3.26 5.65 18.76
C ALA A 122 2.63 6.14 17.45
N ASP A 123 3.35 6.94 16.67
CA ASP A 123 2.88 7.41 15.35
C ASP A 123 2.59 6.25 14.40
N VAL A 124 3.46 5.25 14.38
CA VAL A 124 3.30 4.06 13.52
C VAL A 124 2.09 3.25 13.97
N ARG A 125 1.91 3.02 15.27
CA ARG A 125 0.75 2.29 15.81
C ARG A 125 -0.56 2.99 15.50
N GLU A 126 -0.60 4.31 15.64
CA GLU A 126 -1.77 5.11 15.29
C GLU A 126 -2.08 5.03 13.78
N ALA A 127 -1.07 5.23 12.93
CA ALA A 127 -1.24 5.17 11.48
C ALA A 127 -1.73 3.80 11.01
N LEU A 128 -1.27 2.71 11.64
CA LEU A 128 -1.62 1.33 11.26
C LEU A 128 -2.82 0.77 12.04
N ALA A 129 -3.49 1.54 12.89
CA ALA A 129 -4.60 1.06 13.73
C ALA A 129 -5.74 0.39 12.94
N GLY A 130 -6.00 0.86 11.70
CA GLY A 130 -6.99 0.28 10.79
C GLY A 130 -6.44 -0.82 9.86
N HIS A 131 -5.26 -1.40 10.16
CA HIS A 131 -4.64 -2.47 9.37
C HIS A 131 -4.46 -3.71 10.23
N LEU A 132 -5.13 -4.80 9.84
CA LEU A 132 -5.20 -6.02 10.62
C LEU A 132 -4.18 -7.06 10.15
N CYS A 133 -3.53 -7.74 11.09
CA CYS A 133 -2.67 -8.88 10.84
C CYS A 133 -3.12 -10.08 11.68
N ARG A 134 -3.55 -11.16 11.05
CA ARG A 134 -3.99 -12.37 11.75
C ARG A 134 -2.82 -13.14 12.38
N CYS A 135 -1.62 -13.00 11.84
CA CYS A 135 -0.42 -13.65 12.37
C CYS A 135 0.17 -12.95 13.62
N GLY A 136 -0.28 -11.73 13.92
CA GLY A 136 0.17 -11.02 15.12
C GLY A 136 1.58 -10.42 15.03
N THR A 137 2.09 -10.12 13.83
CA THR A 137 3.47 -9.59 13.65
C THR A 137 3.59 -8.09 13.89
N HIS A 138 2.61 -7.44 14.51
CA HIS A 138 2.52 -5.98 14.67
C HIS A 138 3.76 -5.33 15.27
N ASN A 139 4.37 -5.94 16.30
CA ASN A 139 5.59 -5.36 16.92
C ASN A 139 6.76 -5.29 15.95
N ARG A 140 6.95 -6.31 15.11
CA ARG A 140 7.98 -6.33 14.07
C ARG A 140 7.65 -5.35 12.93
N ILE A 141 6.38 -5.21 12.59
CA ILE A 141 5.91 -4.23 11.60
C ILE A 141 6.23 -2.80 12.08
N VAL A 142 5.93 -2.48 13.35
CA VAL A 142 6.27 -1.17 13.92
C VAL A 142 7.77 -0.92 13.87
N ALA A 143 8.58 -1.90 14.32
CA ALA A 143 10.05 -1.80 14.27
C ALA A 143 10.56 -1.58 12.84
N ALA A 144 10.00 -2.29 11.85
CA ALA A 144 10.37 -2.15 10.45
C ALA A 144 10.08 -0.74 9.91
N VAL A 145 8.93 -0.16 10.22
CA VAL A 145 8.56 1.19 9.76
C VAL A 145 9.46 2.25 10.40
N VAL A 146 9.70 2.15 11.71
CA VAL A 146 10.63 3.07 12.41
C VAL A 146 12.04 2.97 11.84
N ARG A 147 12.53 1.75 11.56
CA ARG A 147 13.83 1.52 10.94
C ARG A 147 13.90 2.14 9.54
N ALA A 148 12.91 1.91 8.70
CA ALA A 148 12.83 2.48 7.35
C ALA A 148 12.87 4.01 7.39
N GLY A 149 12.16 4.64 8.33
CA GLY A 149 12.18 6.09 8.52
C GLY A 149 13.57 6.63 8.85
N LYS A 150 14.34 5.91 9.69
CA LYS A 150 15.73 6.28 10.01
C LYS A 150 16.65 6.16 8.78
N GLU A 151 16.46 5.15 7.95
CA GLU A 151 17.26 4.92 6.73
C GLU A 151 16.96 5.98 5.67
N ILE A 152 15.68 6.27 5.40
CA ILE A 152 15.24 7.30 4.44
C ILE A 152 15.77 8.68 4.88
N GLY A 153 15.68 9.02 6.16
CA GLY A 153 16.18 10.28 6.68
C GLY A 153 17.70 10.46 6.67
N ARG A 154 18.48 9.39 6.42
CA ARG A 154 19.96 9.45 6.25
C ARG A 154 20.35 9.71 4.80
N VAL A 155 19.53 9.27 3.84
CA VAL A 155 19.82 9.45 2.40
C VAL A 155 19.46 10.86 1.91
N GLY A 156 18.65 11.59 2.66
CA GLY A 156 18.24 12.97 2.36
C GLY A 156 19.10 14.06 3.04
N GLN A 157 20.23 13.70 3.65
CA GLN A 157 21.27 14.60 4.16
C GLN A 157 22.54 14.40 3.33
#